data_ccaac2a1126f939477b06a7469265637
#
_entry.id   ccaac2a1126f939477b06a7469265637
#
_cell.length_a   1.000
_cell.length_b   1.000
_cell.length_c   1.000
_cell.angle_alpha   90.00
_cell.angle_beta   90.00
_cell.angle_gamma   90.00
#
_symmetry.space_group_name_H-M   'P 1'
#
loop_
_entity.id
_entity.type
_entity.pdbx_description
1 polymer ?
#
loop_
_entity_poly.entity_id
_entity_poly.type
_entity_poly.pdbx_seq_one_letter_code
_entity_poly.pdbx_strand_id
1 'polypeptide(L)'
;MELVRASGLYTVHTPVPAGHDYFDEGLFGKYMGGYPQRLGITWDEFIGMGRTNPEDKSEKFCMSTFACNTCQEVNGVSKLHGWVSQKMFSNIWSGYFPEENHVGYVTNGVHFPTWSATEWRKLYAKYFDASFMSDQSNQKIWEAIYQVPDEEIWATRMALKQKLFDYIKEQFRETWLRNQGDPSRVLSLLERMNPNALVIGFCRRFATYKRAHLLFTDEARLSKIVNDPEHPVIFLFAGKAHPADGAGQGLIKKIFEISQRPEFLGKIIFLEDYDFLLARRLVSGVDIWMNTPTRPLEASGTSGEKAEMNGVVNLSVKDGWWLEGYREGAGWALTEKRTYQNQGYQDQLDAATIYSLLENEIIPLYYKKNKKGLSEGWVKVIKNSIAQIAPHYTMKRQLDDYYSKFYEKLALRFREVSKDGYRMAKDIAQWKETVVERWDSIRQVSAEWDVPAHGAETGRKYTLRYVIDEQGLDDAIGLEKVNIHTDKDGQERVYSIEPMKLVAREGNCFTFEATLAPNQAGEYRSAVRMYPKNSLLPHRQDFCYVRWLELPNGI
;
A
#
# COMPACT_ATOMS: atom_id res chain seq x y z
N MET A 1 -25.44 7.00 14.08
CA MET A 1 -24.28 7.05 13.18
C MET A 1 -23.05 7.68 13.89
N GLU A 2 -23.14 8.91 14.41
CA GLU A 2 -22.00 9.65 14.96
C GLU A 2 -21.22 8.91 16.06
N LEU A 3 -21.91 8.18 16.94
CA LEU A 3 -21.27 7.39 17.99
C LEU A 3 -20.46 6.20 17.42
N VAL A 4 -21.03 5.47 16.45
CA VAL A 4 -20.36 4.31 15.82
C VAL A 4 -19.13 4.79 15.04
N ARG A 5 -19.30 5.88 14.28
CA ARG A 5 -18.24 6.50 13.50
C ARG A 5 -17.05 6.91 14.37
N ALA A 6 -17.32 7.49 15.55
CA ALA A 6 -16.30 8.06 16.44
C ALA A 6 -15.19 7.09 16.86
N SER A 7 -15.43 5.76 16.80
CA SER A 7 -14.45 4.73 17.15
C SER A 7 -14.08 3.81 15.99
N GLY A 8 -14.58 4.08 14.77
CA GLY A 8 -14.33 3.26 13.59
C GLY A 8 -13.03 3.62 12.90
N LEU A 9 -12.23 2.59 12.58
CA LEU A 9 -11.08 2.68 11.67
C LEU A 9 -11.28 1.69 10.55
N TYR A 10 -11.26 2.16 9.31
CA TYR A 10 -11.23 1.31 8.13
C TYR A 10 -9.80 1.17 7.59
N THR A 11 -9.30 -0.06 7.51
CA THR A 11 -8.03 -0.36 6.87
C THR A 11 -8.28 -1.02 5.53
N VAL A 12 -7.90 -0.35 4.45
CA VAL A 12 -7.98 -0.89 3.09
C VAL A 12 -6.73 -1.71 2.78
N HIS A 13 -6.91 -2.91 2.21
CA HIS A 13 -5.81 -3.86 1.98
C HIS A 13 -5.43 -4.06 0.52
N THR A 14 -6.14 -3.43 -0.43
CA THR A 14 -5.89 -3.63 -1.86
C THR A 14 -6.29 -2.40 -2.68
N PRO A 15 -5.50 -2.02 -3.70
CA PRO A 15 -5.90 -1.06 -4.71
C PRO A 15 -6.64 -1.73 -5.89
N VAL A 16 -6.73 -3.07 -5.91
CA VAL A 16 -7.29 -3.81 -7.04
C VAL A 16 -8.81 -3.90 -6.89
N PRO A 17 -9.61 -3.49 -7.91
CA PRO A 17 -11.07 -3.48 -7.83
C PRO A 17 -11.70 -4.82 -7.43
N ALA A 18 -11.15 -5.93 -7.90
CA ALA A 18 -11.62 -7.28 -7.54
C ALA A 18 -11.44 -7.64 -6.05
N GLY A 19 -10.73 -6.84 -5.27
CA GLY A 19 -10.56 -7.02 -3.83
C GLY A 19 -11.56 -6.23 -2.99
N HIS A 20 -12.48 -5.48 -3.61
CA HIS A 20 -13.57 -4.76 -2.97
C HIS A 20 -14.88 -5.51 -3.21
N ASP A 21 -15.65 -5.71 -2.16
CA ASP A 21 -16.91 -6.43 -2.25
C ASP A 21 -18.04 -5.49 -2.70
N TYR A 22 -18.70 -5.87 -3.80
CA TYR A 22 -19.84 -5.17 -4.39
C TYR A 22 -21.04 -6.11 -4.41
N PHE A 23 -22.19 -5.63 -3.92
CA PHE A 23 -23.43 -6.38 -3.88
C PHE A 23 -24.51 -5.68 -4.71
N ASP A 24 -25.16 -6.44 -5.59
CA ASP A 24 -26.38 -5.98 -6.24
C ASP A 24 -27.49 -5.79 -5.20
N GLU A 25 -28.32 -4.76 -5.39
CA GLU A 25 -29.39 -4.40 -4.44
C GLU A 25 -30.30 -5.59 -4.08
N GLY A 26 -30.67 -6.41 -5.06
CA GLY A 26 -31.51 -7.58 -4.84
C GLY A 26 -30.84 -8.66 -3.95
N LEU A 27 -29.54 -8.90 -4.16
CA LEU A 27 -28.77 -9.81 -3.31
C LEU A 27 -28.59 -9.26 -1.90
N PHE A 28 -28.24 -7.97 -1.81
CA PHE A 28 -28.07 -7.31 -0.52
C PHE A 28 -29.38 -7.29 0.29
N GLY A 29 -30.50 -6.96 -0.36
CA GLY A 29 -31.83 -6.94 0.25
C GLY A 29 -32.31 -8.28 0.77
N LYS A 30 -31.91 -9.39 0.12
CA LYS A 30 -32.24 -10.74 0.57
C LYS A 30 -31.72 -11.03 2.00
N TYR A 31 -30.53 -10.51 2.35
CA TYR A 31 -29.89 -10.76 3.64
C TYR A 31 -30.07 -9.59 4.62
N MET A 32 -30.12 -8.38 4.11
CA MET A 32 -30.09 -7.15 4.92
C MET A 32 -31.43 -6.41 5.00
N GLY A 33 -32.47 -6.87 4.29
CA GLY A 33 -33.76 -6.16 4.17
C GLY A 33 -34.50 -5.87 5.48
N GLY A 34 -34.25 -6.62 6.56
CA GLY A 34 -34.82 -6.37 7.87
C GLY A 34 -34.08 -5.36 8.76
N TYR A 35 -32.87 -4.89 8.32
CA TYR A 35 -32.05 -3.98 9.13
C TYR A 35 -32.55 -2.52 9.14
N PRO A 36 -33.02 -1.93 8.02
CA PRO A 36 -33.51 -0.55 8.03
C PRO A 36 -34.57 -0.29 9.08
N GLN A 37 -35.56 -1.18 9.19
CA GLN A 37 -36.62 -1.08 10.21
C GLN A 37 -36.06 -1.09 11.64
N ARG A 38 -35.04 -1.92 11.91
CA ARG A 38 -34.36 -1.98 13.23
C ARG A 38 -33.58 -0.71 13.55
N LEU A 39 -33.08 -0.02 12.53
CA LEU A 39 -32.32 1.23 12.64
C LEU A 39 -33.21 2.46 12.62
N GLY A 40 -34.50 2.33 12.28
CA GLY A 40 -35.42 3.44 12.14
C GLY A 40 -35.17 4.32 10.92
N ILE A 41 -34.61 3.73 9.83
CA ILE A 41 -34.29 4.42 8.58
C ILE A 41 -34.97 3.71 7.39
N THR A 42 -35.04 4.37 6.25
CA THR A 42 -35.56 3.80 5.00
C THR A 42 -34.57 2.83 4.35
N TRP A 43 -35.05 2.02 3.41
CA TRP A 43 -34.16 1.17 2.60
C TRP A 43 -33.21 2.00 1.74
N ASP A 44 -33.67 3.10 1.14
CA ASP A 44 -32.86 3.96 0.29
C ASP A 44 -31.71 4.62 1.10
N GLU A 45 -31.98 5.11 2.30
CA GLU A 45 -30.94 5.61 3.22
C GLU A 45 -29.93 4.51 3.58
N PHE A 46 -30.39 3.30 3.86
CA PHE A 46 -29.49 2.21 4.24
C PHE A 46 -28.57 1.78 3.11
N ILE A 47 -29.12 1.54 1.90
CA ILE A 47 -28.31 1.11 0.77
C ILE A 47 -27.43 2.25 0.24
N GLY A 48 -27.88 3.51 0.36
CA GLY A 48 -27.12 4.70 0.02
C GLY A 48 -25.81 4.84 0.81
N MET A 49 -25.73 4.29 2.03
CA MET A 49 -24.48 4.30 2.81
C MET A 49 -23.33 3.58 2.12
N GLY A 50 -23.60 2.61 1.23
CA GLY A 50 -22.59 1.87 0.47
C GLY A 50 -22.42 2.37 -0.97
N ARG A 51 -23.03 3.49 -1.33
CA ARG A 51 -22.95 4.12 -2.65
C ARG A 51 -22.10 5.38 -2.59
N THR A 52 -21.37 5.67 -3.64
CA THR A 52 -20.62 6.91 -3.78
C THR A 52 -21.57 8.09 -3.93
N ASN A 53 -22.60 7.94 -4.77
CA ASN A 53 -23.77 8.80 -4.83
C ASN A 53 -24.98 8.04 -4.26
N PRO A 54 -25.48 8.38 -3.06
CA PRO A 54 -26.62 7.69 -2.45
C PRO A 54 -27.87 7.62 -3.33
N GLU A 55 -28.09 8.62 -4.20
CA GLU A 55 -29.24 8.72 -5.08
C GLU A 55 -29.10 7.89 -6.37
N ASP A 56 -27.89 7.44 -6.71
CA ASP A 56 -27.67 6.64 -7.91
C ASP A 56 -28.05 5.16 -7.69
N LYS A 57 -29.27 4.81 -8.13
CA LYS A 57 -29.79 3.45 -8.03
C LYS A 57 -29.07 2.42 -8.93
N SER A 58 -28.21 2.88 -9.85
CA SER A 58 -27.39 1.99 -10.67
C SER A 58 -26.13 1.52 -9.96
N GLU A 59 -25.67 2.24 -8.92
CA GLU A 59 -24.54 1.83 -8.12
C GLU A 59 -24.86 0.63 -7.22
N LYS A 60 -23.97 -0.34 -7.22
CA LYS A 60 -24.00 -1.46 -6.27
C LYS A 60 -23.60 -1.00 -4.87
N PHE A 61 -24.09 -1.71 -3.85
CA PHE A 61 -23.59 -1.52 -2.49
C PHE A 61 -22.12 -1.97 -2.40
N CYS A 62 -21.22 -1.06 -2.05
CA CYS A 62 -19.79 -1.34 -1.89
C CYS A 62 -19.43 -1.33 -0.40
N MET A 63 -18.84 -2.42 0.11
CA MET A 63 -18.42 -2.51 1.50
C MET A 63 -17.34 -1.50 1.85
N SER A 64 -16.45 -1.16 0.93
CA SER A 64 -15.41 -0.15 1.15
C SER A 64 -15.97 1.26 1.24
N THR A 65 -16.94 1.60 0.40
CA THR A 65 -17.67 2.88 0.47
C THR A 65 -18.44 2.97 1.78
N PHE A 66 -19.14 1.90 2.16
CA PHE A 66 -19.83 1.82 3.45
C PHE A 66 -18.87 2.03 4.62
N ALA A 67 -17.70 1.39 4.61
CA ALA A 67 -16.70 1.56 5.65
C ALA A 67 -16.15 2.98 5.71
N CYS A 68 -15.84 3.63 4.57
CA CYS A 68 -15.44 5.03 4.52
C CYS A 68 -16.50 5.96 5.09
N ASN A 69 -17.78 5.70 4.81
CA ASN A 69 -18.90 6.52 5.29
C ASN A 69 -19.21 6.32 6.79
N THR A 70 -18.83 5.19 7.36
CA THR A 70 -19.18 4.80 8.74
C THR A 70 -18.01 4.76 9.71
N CYS A 71 -16.77 4.92 9.25
CA CYS A 71 -15.57 5.04 10.08
C CYS A 71 -15.09 6.48 10.16
N GLN A 72 -14.47 6.83 11.29
CA GLN A 72 -13.87 8.15 11.51
C GLN A 72 -12.55 8.27 10.76
N GLU A 73 -11.78 7.20 10.74
CA GLU A 73 -10.46 7.16 10.16
C GLU A 73 -10.38 6.10 9.07
N VAL A 74 -9.58 6.37 8.05
CA VAL A 74 -9.28 5.45 6.94
C VAL A 74 -7.78 5.38 6.74
N ASN A 75 -7.21 4.18 6.57
CA ASN A 75 -5.79 4.05 6.27
C ASN A 75 -5.48 2.95 5.26
N GLY A 76 -4.40 3.17 4.51
CA GLY A 76 -3.75 2.15 3.69
C GLY A 76 -2.67 1.40 4.46
N VAL A 77 -2.12 0.35 3.84
CA VAL A 77 -1.16 -0.58 4.44
C VAL A 77 0.29 -0.39 3.99
N SER A 78 0.57 0.71 3.31
CA SER A 78 1.90 1.28 3.03
C SER A 78 1.74 2.75 2.67
N LYS A 79 2.83 3.50 2.67
CA LYS A 79 2.83 4.93 2.32
C LYS A 79 2.26 5.17 0.92
N LEU A 80 2.76 4.42 -0.07
CA LEU A 80 2.26 4.51 -1.43
C LEU A 80 0.79 4.12 -1.52
N HIS A 81 0.38 3.07 -0.81
CA HIS A 81 -1.01 2.62 -0.82
C HIS A 81 -1.94 3.63 -0.16
N GLY A 82 -1.50 4.36 0.87
CA GLY A 82 -2.24 5.50 1.40
C GLY A 82 -2.56 6.53 0.32
N TRP A 83 -1.56 6.95 -0.46
CA TRP A 83 -1.77 7.89 -1.58
C TRP A 83 -2.65 7.33 -2.69
N VAL A 84 -2.47 6.06 -3.05
CA VAL A 84 -3.36 5.39 -4.02
C VAL A 84 -4.79 5.35 -3.51
N SER A 85 -4.98 5.10 -2.21
CA SER A 85 -6.31 5.04 -1.59
C SER A 85 -6.98 6.41 -1.49
N GLN A 86 -6.23 7.50 -1.27
CA GLN A 86 -6.75 8.87 -1.39
C GLN A 86 -7.39 9.11 -2.75
N LYS A 87 -6.72 8.70 -3.83
CA LYS A 87 -7.23 8.81 -5.19
C LYS A 87 -8.39 7.84 -5.46
N MET A 88 -8.28 6.61 -5.00
CA MET A 88 -9.28 5.56 -5.21
C MET A 88 -10.64 5.92 -4.60
N PHE A 89 -10.63 6.54 -3.42
CA PHE A 89 -11.84 6.94 -2.70
C PHE A 89 -12.25 8.41 -2.93
N SER A 90 -11.63 9.11 -3.88
CA SER A 90 -11.90 10.55 -4.11
C SER A 90 -13.36 10.86 -4.39
N ASN A 91 -14.08 9.96 -5.06
CA ASN A 91 -15.49 10.16 -5.37
C ASN A 91 -16.41 10.11 -4.13
N ILE A 92 -15.96 9.50 -3.02
CA ILE A 92 -16.72 9.47 -1.76
C ILE A 92 -16.75 10.86 -1.12
N TRP A 93 -15.66 11.61 -1.25
CA TRP A 93 -15.51 12.97 -0.69
C TRP A 93 -15.56 14.02 -1.81
N SER A 94 -16.70 14.11 -2.45
CA SER A 94 -16.93 15.02 -3.58
C SER A 94 -16.62 16.48 -3.22
N GLY A 95 -15.98 17.21 -4.14
CA GLY A 95 -15.60 18.61 -3.96
C GLY A 95 -14.21 18.83 -3.35
N TYR A 96 -13.54 17.77 -2.87
CA TYR A 96 -12.17 17.78 -2.42
C TYR A 96 -11.23 17.14 -3.44
N PHE A 97 -9.98 17.60 -3.48
CA PHE A 97 -8.94 16.94 -4.27
C PHE A 97 -8.45 15.66 -3.57
N PRO A 98 -7.96 14.65 -4.31
CA PRO A 98 -7.52 13.40 -3.71
C PRO A 98 -6.52 13.57 -2.57
N GLU A 99 -5.56 14.49 -2.70
CA GLU A 99 -4.53 14.77 -1.69
C GLU A 99 -5.06 15.41 -0.41
N GLU A 100 -6.30 15.90 -0.39
CA GLU A 100 -6.96 16.44 0.79
C GLU A 100 -7.69 15.37 1.61
N ASN A 101 -7.90 14.20 1.02
CA ASN A 101 -8.65 13.13 1.67
C ASN A 101 -7.88 12.58 2.87
N HIS A 102 -8.59 12.43 3.99
CA HIS A 102 -8.03 11.98 5.28
C HIS A 102 -7.73 10.47 5.30
N VAL A 103 -7.06 9.97 4.26
CA VAL A 103 -6.57 8.59 4.22
C VAL A 103 -5.12 8.56 4.65
N GLY A 104 -4.89 8.03 5.84
CA GLY A 104 -3.55 7.82 6.37
C GLY A 104 -2.91 6.51 5.91
N TYR A 105 -1.82 6.13 6.55
CA TYR A 105 -1.22 4.81 6.35
C TYR A 105 -0.50 4.31 7.60
N VAL A 106 -0.49 2.98 7.75
CA VAL A 106 0.42 2.22 8.59
C VAL A 106 0.98 1.12 7.73
N THR A 107 2.28 1.15 7.48
CA THR A 107 2.92 0.10 6.68
C THR A 107 2.89 -1.22 7.46
N ASN A 108 2.52 -2.30 6.79
CA ASN A 108 2.45 -3.60 7.41
C ASN A 108 3.80 -4.00 8.03
N GLY A 109 3.73 -4.91 8.97
CA GLY A 109 4.87 -5.58 9.58
C GLY A 109 4.52 -7.03 9.84
N VAL A 110 5.51 -7.84 10.19
CA VAL A 110 5.34 -9.27 10.38
C VAL A 110 5.73 -9.70 11.79
N HIS A 111 5.07 -10.76 12.27
CA HIS A 111 5.31 -11.29 13.60
C HIS A 111 6.65 -12.04 13.66
N PHE A 112 7.64 -11.39 14.26
CA PHE A 112 9.01 -11.88 14.32
C PHE A 112 9.12 -13.33 14.85
N PRO A 113 8.50 -13.73 15.99
CA PRO A 113 8.63 -15.09 16.49
C PRO A 113 8.06 -16.17 15.57
N THR A 114 7.05 -15.84 14.75
CA THR A 114 6.47 -16.78 13.77
C THR A 114 7.36 -16.96 12.55
N TRP A 115 7.92 -15.86 12.03
CA TRP A 115 8.56 -15.86 10.72
C TRP A 115 10.07 -15.97 10.76
N SER A 116 10.73 -15.62 11.86
CA SER A 116 12.17 -15.85 12.02
C SER A 116 12.46 -17.32 12.31
N ALA A 117 13.43 -17.90 11.60
CA ALA A 117 13.88 -19.27 11.82
C ALA A 117 14.55 -19.41 13.19
N THR A 118 14.50 -20.62 13.76
CA THR A 118 15.09 -20.91 15.07
C THR A 118 16.59 -20.61 15.11
N GLU A 119 17.29 -20.84 14.01
CA GLU A 119 18.72 -20.56 13.86
C GLU A 119 19.00 -19.06 13.99
N TRP A 120 18.22 -18.22 13.33
CA TRP A 120 18.34 -16.78 13.46
C TRP A 120 17.97 -16.29 14.86
N ARG A 121 16.90 -16.82 15.45
CA ARG A 121 16.53 -16.44 16.83
C ARG A 121 17.63 -16.78 17.84
N LYS A 122 18.30 -17.92 17.67
CA LYS A 122 19.46 -18.28 18.50
C LYS A 122 20.63 -17.32 18.30
N LEU A 123 20.89 -16.91 17.06
CA LEU A 123 21.95 -15.96 16.74
C LEU A 123 21.64 -14.58 17.33
N TYR A 124 20.42 -14.09 17.16
CA TYR A 124 19.97 -12.83 17.76
C TYR A 124 20.05 -12.89 19.30
N ALA A 125 19.57 -13.95 19.92
CA ALA A 125 19.66 -14.12 21.38
C ALA A 125 21.10 -14.14 21.92
N LYS A 126 22.07 -14.53 21.10
CA LYS A 126 23.50 -14.57 21.48
C LYS A 126 24.14 -13.18 21.46
N TYR A 127 23.74 -12.32 20.52
CA TYR A 127 24.44 -11.06 20.23
C TYR A 127 23.63 -9.81 20.52
N PHE A 128 22.29 -9.90 20.51
CA PHE A 128 21.42 -8.75 20.73
C PHE A 128 21.08 -8.59 22.21
N ASP A 129 20.67 -7.38 22.56
CA ASP A 129 20.22 -7.08 23.93
C ASP A 129 19.04 -7.98 24.35
N ALA A 130 18.97 -8.31 25.63
CA ALA A 130 17.94 -9.20 26.18
C ALA A 130 16.51 -8.69 25.98
N SER A 131 16.32 -7.37 25.84
CA SER A 131 15.03 -6.75 25.56
C SER A 131 14.53 -6.98 24.12
N PHE A 132 15.39 -7.46 23.22
CA PHE A 132 15.04 -7.70 21.82
C PHE A 132 13.80 -8.57 21.62
N MET A 133 13.65 -9.61 22.43
CA MET A 133 12.48 -10.50 22.31
C MET A 133 11.17 -9.85 22.74
N SER A 134 11.21 -8.79 23.54
CA SER A 134 10.03 -8.01 23.96
C SER A 134 9.80 -6.77 23.09
N ASP A 135 10.85 -6.20 22.49
CA ASP A 135 10.76 -5.01 21.65
C ASP A 135 11.67 -5.09 20.42
N GLN A 136 11.15 -5.67 19.34
CA GLN A 136 11.83 -5.72 18.06
C GLN A 136 11.71 -4.41 17.25
N SER A 137 11.00 -3.39 17.73
CA SER A 137 10.89 -2.09 17.05
C SER A 137 12.05 -1.13 17.34
N ASN A 138 12.87 -1.44 18.35
CA ASN A 138 14.05 -0.65 18.69
C ASN A 138 15.18 -0.87 17.68
N GLN A 139 15.34 0.05 16.75
CA GLN A 139 16.31 -0.04 15.64
C GLN A 139 17.75 -0.23 16.11
N LYS A 140 18.15 0.41 17.24
CA LYS A 140 19.52 0.34 17.74
C LYS A 140 19.94 -1.06 18.15
N ILE A 141 18.99 -1.90 18.61
CA ILE A 141 19.29 -3.28 18.98
C ILE A 141 19.72 -4.10 17.76
N TRP A 142 19.11 -3.83 16.59
CA TRP A 142 19.44 -4.54 15.36
C TRP A 142 20.83 -4.22 14.80
N GLU A 143 21.42 -3.09 15.16
CA GLU A 143 22.79 -2.73 14.78
C GLU A 143 23.83 -3.72 15.35
N ALA A 144 23.48 -4.47 16.40
CA ALA A 144 24.33 -5.52 16.94
C ALA A 144 24.68 -6.61 15.91
N ILE A 145 23.91 -6.74 14.82
CA ILE A 145 24.23 -7.67 13.73
C ILE A 145 25.60 -7.41 13.11
N TYR A 146 26.06 -6.16 13.11
CA TYR A 146 27.38 -5.82 12.59
C TYR A 146 28.53 -6.42 13.40
N GLN A 147 28.29 -6.76 14.67
CA GLN A 147 29.28 -7.41 15.56
C GLN A 147 29.28 -8.94 15.42
N VAL A 148 28.30 -9.52 14.74
CA VAL A 148 28.24 -10.96 14.52
C VAL A 148 29.34 -11.36 13.53
N PRO A 149 30.17 -12.39 13.82
CA PRO A 149 31.16 -12.89 12.86
C PRO A 149 30.53 -13.32 11.54
N ASP A 150 31.17 -12.97 10.42
CA ASP A 150 30.66 -13.27 9.08
C ASP A 150 30.48 -14.77 8.86
N GLU A 151 31.35 -15.58 9.44
CA GLU A 151 31.28 -17.03 9.40
C GLU A 151 30.00 -17.59 10.05
N GLU A 152 29.54 -17.01 11.15
CA GLU A 152 28.30 -17.44 11.83
C GLU A 152 27.07 -17.08 11.00
N ILE A 153 27.06 -15.90 10.37
CA ILE A 153 25.98 -15.50 9.45
C ILE A 153 25.92 -16.44 8.25
N TRP A 154 27.07 -16.68 7.61
CA TRP A 154 27.15 -17.56 6.46
C TRP A 154 26.72 -18.98 6.79
N ALA A 155 27.24 -19.55 7.90
CA ALA A 155 26.86 -20.87 8.37
C ALA A 155 25.35 -20.99 8.65
N THR A 156 24.75 -19.98 9.26
CA THR A 156 23.30 -19.91 9.51
C THR A 156 22.51 -19.93 8.19
N ARG A 157 22.93 -19.15 7.20
CA ARG A 157 22.29 -19.13 5.88
C ARG A 157 22.40 -20.50 5.18
N MET A 158 23.58 -21.09 5.18
CA MET A 158 23.81 -22.40 4.55
C MET A 158 23.01 -23.52 5.24
N ALA A 159 22.91 -23.51 6.57
CA ALA A 159 22.11 -24.48 7.31
C ALA A 159 20.61 -24.39 6.96
N LEU A 160 20.07 -23.16 6.83
CA LEU A 160 18.67 -22.95 6.45
C LEU A 160 18.39 -23.31 5.00
N LYS A 161 19.31 -23.04 4.09
CA LYS A 161 19.22 -23.49 2.70
C LYS A 161 19.24 -25.02 2.60
N GLN A 162 20.11 -25.69 3.35
CA GLN A 162 20.13 -27.14 3.39
C GLN A 162 18.80 -27.71 3.90
N LYS A 163 18.24 -27.15 4.98
CA LYS A 163 16.92 -27.53 5.49
C LYS A 163 15.79 -27.33 4.47
N LEU A 164 15.86 -26.27 3.67
CA LEU A 164 14.91 -26.06 2.57
C LEU A 164 15.05 -27.17 1.52
N PHE A 165 16.26 -27.48 1.11
CA PHE A 165 16.51 -28.52 0.12
C PHE A 165 16.13 -29.92 0.60
N ASP A 166 16.41 -30.25 1.85
CA ASP A 166 16.02 -31.52 2.45
C ASP A 166 14.49 -31.66 2.46
N TYR A 167 13.77 -30.58 2.83
CA TYR A 167 12.32 -30.54 2.80
C TYR A 167 11.77 -30.72 1.37
N ILE A 168 12.35 -30.02 0.40
CA ILE A 168 11.93 -30.15 -1.02
C ILE A 168 12.18 -31.58 -1.52
N LYS A 169 13.34 -32.18 -1.20
CA LYS A 169 13.66 -33.55 -1.59
C LYS A 169 12.68 -34.57 -1.03
N GLU A 170 12.27 -34.39 0.23
CA GLU A 170 11.29 -35.26 0.87
C GLU A 170 9.91 -35.14 0.21
N GLN A 171 9.44 -33.91 0.00
CA GLN A 171 8.16 -33.65 -0.66
C GLN A 171 8.14 -34.17 -2.11
N PHE A 172 9.21 -33.98 -2.87
CA PHE A 172 9.28 -34.47 -4.24
C PHE A 172 9.27 -35.99 -4.33
N ARG A 173 9.87 -36.71 -3.39
CA ARG A 173 9.81 -38.18 -3.38
C ARG A 173 8.38 -38.68 -3.27
N GLU A 174 7.54 -38.00 -2.50
CA GLU A 174 6.15 -38.42 -2.29
C GLU A 174 5.21 -37.98 -3.41
N THR A 175 5.33 -36.75 -3.86
CA THR A 175 4.35 -36.13 -4.76
C THR A 175 4.70 -36.35 -6.23
N TRP A 176 5.96 -36.22 -6.59
CA TRP A 176 6.41 -36.35 -7.98
C TRP A 176 6.38 -37.79 -8.49
N LEU A 177 6.68 -38.76 -7.65
CA LEU A 177 6.55 -40.17 -8.02
C LEU A 177 5.09 -40.54 -8.37
N ARG A 178 4.12 -39.86 -7.75
CA ARG A 178 2.69 -40.05 -8.06
C ARG A 178 2.25 -39.38 -9.36
N ASN A 179 2.79 -38.20 -9.67
CA ASN A 179 2.25 -37.32 -10.72
C ASN A 179 3.03 -37.34 -12.02
N GLN A 180 4.32 -37.66 -12.04
CA GLN A 180 5.21 -37.45 -13.18
C GLN A 180 5.53 -38.71 -14.00
N GLY A 181 5.19 -39.88 -13.56
CA GLY A 181 5.35 -41.12 -14.32
C GLY A 181 6.79 -41.55 -14.68
N ASP A 182 7.81 -40.69 -14.51
CA ASP A 182 9.22 -40.99 -14.81
C ASP A 182 10.13 -40.73 -13.59
N PRO A 183 10.45 -41.77 -12.82
CA PRO A 183 11.31 -41.67 -11.66
C PRO A 183 12.72 -41.14 -11.93
N SER A 184 13.24 -41.35 -13.16
CA SER A 184 14.60 -40.94 -13.53
C SER A 184 14.72 -39.40 -13.58
N ARG A 185 13.66 -38.71 -13.99
CA ARG A 185 13.61 -37.24 -13.95
C ARG A 185 13.63 -36.70 -12.53
N VAL A 186 12.89 -37.33 -11.62
CA VAL A 186 12.88 -36.95 -10.20
C VAL A 186 14.27 -37.11 -9.59
N LEU A 187 14.91 -38.24 -9.81
CA LEU A 187 16.28 -38.48 -9.35
C LEU A 187 17.25 -37.45 -9.92
N SER A 188 17.20 -37.19 -11.22
CA SER A 188 18.05 -36.18 -11.88
C SER A 188 17.85 -34.79 -11.31
N LEU A 189 16.62 -34.40 -10.96
CA LEU A 189 16.33 -33.11 -10.33
C LEU A 189 16.90 -33.05 -8.91
N LEU A 190 16.69 -34.09 -8.12
CA LEU A 190 17.19 -34.16 -6.75
C LEU A 190 18.73 -34.12 -6.68
N GLU A 191 19.41 -34.75 -7.61
CA GLU A 191 20.87 -34.72 -7.74
C GLU A 191 21.41 -33.33 -8.12
N ARG A 192 20.66 -32.57 -8.91
CA ARG A 192 21.04 -31.21 -9.34
C ARG A 192 20.81 -30.14 -8.28
N MET A 193 20.08 -30.43 -7.21
CA MET A 193 19.87 -29.49 -6.10
C MET A 193 21.16 -29.26 -5.32
N ASN A 194 21.94 -28.28 -5.75
CA ASN A 194 23.22 -27.91 -5.17
C ASN A 194 23.03 -26.82 -4.09
N PRO A 195 23.32 -27.09 -2.81
CA PRO A 195 23.20 -26.10 -1.74
C PRO A 195 24.17 -24.92 -1.89
N ASN A 196 25.22 -25.04 -2.70
CA ASN A 196 26.14 -23.95 -2.99
C ASN A 196 25.63 -23.01 -4.09
N ALA A 197 24.57 -23.37 -4.82
CA ALA A 197 23.95 -22.52 -5.80
C ALA A 197 23.31 -21.27 -5.17
N LEU A 198 23.28 -20.17 -5.93
CA LEU A 198 22.46 -19.02 -5.58
C LEU A 198 20.99 -19.40 -5.80
N VAL A 199 20.17 -19.29 -4.76
CA VAL A 199 18.76 -19.67 -4.78
C VAL A 199 17.87 -18.45 -4.72
N ILE A 200 17.01 -18.29 -5.73
CA ILE A 200 16.08 -17.15 -5.85
C ILE A 200 14.66 -17.68 -5.76
N GLY A 201 13.88 -17.14 -4.81
CA GLY A 201 12.49 -17.53 -4.60
C GLY A 201 11.49 -16.51 -5.15
N PHE A 202 10.51 -16.97 -5.93
CA PHE A 202 9.31 -16.25 -6.32
C PHE A 202 8.10 -17.02 -5.81
N CYS A 203 7.62 -16.69 -4.61
CA CYS A 203 6.63 -17.51 -3.91
C CYS A 203 5.48 -16.64 -3.41
N ARG A 204 4.33 -16.74 -4.11
CA ARG A 204 3.17 -15.89 -3.84
C ARG A 204 1.94 -16.35 -4.59
N ARG A 205 0.77 -15.76 -4.26
CA ARG A 205 -0.43 -15.97 -5.08
C ARG A 205 -0.16 -15.57 -6.54
N PHE A 206 -0.50 -16.45 -7.47
CA PHE A 206 -0.43 -16.13 -8.89
C PHE A 206 -1.63 -15.29 -9.29
N ALA A 207 -1.35 -14.06 -9.65
CA ALA A 207 -2.27 -13.10 -10.25
C ALA A 207 -1.49 -12.29 -11.29
N THR A 208 -2.16 -11.81 -12.34
CA THR A 208 -1.52 -11.20 -13.50
C THR A 208 -0.59 -10.04 -13.11
N TYR A 209 -1.03 -9.17 -12.20
CA TYR A 209 -0.24 -8.01 -11.78
C TYR A 209 1.04 -8.37 -11.01
N LYS A 210 1.16 -9.59 -10.49
CA LYS A 210 2.39 -10.09 -9.83
C LYS A 210 3.51 -10.42 -10.81
N ARG A 211 3.18 -10.52 -12.10
CA ARG A 211 4.10 -10.66 -13.24
C ARG A 211 5.13 -11.78 -13.10
N ALA A 212 4.69 -12.97 -12.69
CA ALA A 212 5.56 -14.15 -12.61
C ALA A 212 6.23 -14.51 -13.94
N HIS A 213 5.71 -14.00 -15.08
CA HIS A 213 6.21 -14.23 -16.42
C HIS A 213 7.48 -13.43 -16.79
N LEU A 214 7.83 -12.37 -16.04
CA LEU A 214 8.94 -11.48 -16.44
C LEU A 214 10.26 -12.21 -16.63
N LEU A 215 10.56 -13.17 -15.76
CA LEU A 215 11.78 -13.98 -15.86
C LEU A 215 11.86 -14.81 -17.15
N PHE A 216 10.74 -15.03 -17.83
CA PHE A 216 10.64 -15.82 -19.07
C PHE A 216 10.47 -14.95 -20.32
N THR A 217 10.71 -13.66 -20.22
CA THR A 217 10.63 -12.73 -21.35
C THR A 217 11.76 -12.96 -22.36
N ASP A 218 12.95 -13.35 -21.88
CA ASP A 218 14.10 -13.77 -22.69
C ASP A 218 14.62 -15.12 -22.17
N GLU A 219 13.99 -16.20 -22.65
CA GLU A 219 14.35 -17.55 -22.22
C GLU A 219 15.78 -17.97 -22.64
N ALA A 220 16.30 -17.41 -23.73
CA ALA A 220 17.66 -17.70 -24.18
C ALA A 220 18.71 -17.09 -23.22
N ARG A 221 18.46 -15.86 -22.75
CA ARG A 221 19.30 -15.19 -21.74
C ARG A 221 19.20 -15.89 -20.39
N LEU A 222 17.98 -16.25 -19.98
CA LEU A 222 17.74 -17.01 -18.75
C LEU A 222 18.46 -18.36 -18.78
N SER A 223 18.40 -19.09 -19.92
CA SER A 223 19.09 -20.36 -20.09
C SER A 223 20.61 -20.23 -19.92
N LYS A 224 21.23 -19.15 -20.42
CA LYS A 224 22.66 -18.89 -20.20
C LYS A 224 22.98 -18.69 -18.72
N ILE A 225 22.15 -17.92 -18.01
CA ILE A 225 22.34 -17.64 -16.58
C ILE A 225 22.29 -18.94 -15.76
N VAL A 226 21.24 -19.76 -15.93
CA VAL A 226 21.03 -20.95 -15.10
C VAL A 226 21.92 -22.14 -15.50
N ASN A 227 22.56 -22.10 -16.68
CA ASN A 227 23.45 -23.17 -17.16
C ASN A 227 24.94 -22.83 -17.00
N ASP A 228 25.29 -21.73 -16.35
CA ASP A 228 26.69 -21.44 -16.01
C ASP A 228 27.17 -22.44 -14.96
N PRO A 229 28.17 -23.30 -15.27
CA PRO A 229 28.65 -24.31 -14.34
C PRO A 229 29.46 -23.71 -13.18
N GLU A 230 30.06 -22.54 -13.37
CA GLU A 230 30.87 -21.86 -12.35
C GLU A 230 30.00 -21.07 -11.37
N HIS A 231 28.84 -20.60 -11.84
CA HIS A 231 27.93 -19.76 -11.07
C HIS A 231 26.48 -20.30 -11.09
N PRO A 232 26.22 -21.50 -10.54
CA PRO A 232 24.91 -22.14 -10.64
C PRO A 232 23.82 -21.34 -9.95
N VAL A 233 22.70 -21.09 -10.64
CA VAL A 233 21.53 -20.38 -10.12
C VAL A 233 20.31 -21.29 -10.17
N ILE A 234 19.53 -21.31 -9.10
CA ILE A 234 18.27 -22.04 -9.03
C ILE A 234 17.13 -21.05 -8.72
N PHE A 235 16.07 -21.11 -9.50
CA PHE A 235 14.83 -20.39 -9.24
C PHE A 235 13.77 -21.32 -8.69
N LEU A 236 13.19 -20.96 -7.55
CA LEU A 236 12.07 -21.66 -6.92
C LEU A 236 10.80 -20.83 -7.08
N PHE A 237 9.80 -21.44 -7.72
CA PHE A 237 8.46 -20.88 -7.85
C PHE A 237 7.51 -21.67 -6.96
N ALA A 238 6.66 -20.98 -6.20
CA ALA A 238 5.61 -21.61 -5.41
C ALA A 238 4.40 -20.67 -5.29
N GLY A 239 3.22 -21.24 -5.19
CA GLY A 239 2.01 -20.43 -4.99
C GLY A 239 0.78 -21.10 -5.56
N LYS A 240 -0.35 -20.43 -5.36
CA LYS A 240 -1.67 -20.86 -5.82
C LYS A 240 -2.35 -19.73 -6.59
N ALA A 241 -3.19 -20.07 -7.55
CA ALA A 241 -4.11 -19.13 -8.19
C ALA A 241 -5.51 -19.33 -7.61
N HIS A 242 -6.33 -18.26 -7.62
CA HIS A 242 -7.72 -18.39 -7.25
C HIS A 242 -8.44 -19.32 -8.23
N PRO A 243 -9.38 -20.18 -7.79
CA PRO A 243 -10.12 -21.10 -8.69
C PRO A 243 -10.82 -20.41 -9.87
N ALA A 244 -11.25 -19.17 -9.70
CA ALA A 244 -11.87 -18.35 -10.76
C ALA A 244 -10.85 -17.54 -11.59
N ASP A 245 -9.54 -17.58 -11.27
CA ASP A 245 -8.50 -16.85 -11.99
C ASP A 245 -7.79 -17.74 -13.02
N GLY A 246 -8.41 -17.88 -14.19
CA GLY A 246 -7.86 -18.67 -15.30
C GLY A 246 -6.50 -18.14 -15.80
N ALA A 247 -6.27 -16.83 -15.74
CA ALA A 247 -4.99 -16.23 -16.13
C ALA A 247 -3.86 -16.62 -15.16
N GLY A 248 -4.12 -16.57 -13.85
CA GLY A 248 -3.18 -17.02 -12.83
C GLY A 248 -2.88 -18.52 -12.94
N GLN A 249 -3.89 -19.35 -13.21
CA GLN A 249 -3.71 -20.79 -13.48
C GLN A 249 -2.87 -21.03 -14.73
N GLY A 250 -3.09 -20.25 -15.80
CA GLY A 250 -2.30 -20.30 -17.02
C GLY A 250 -0.83 -19.97 -16.80
N LEU A 251 -0.51 -19.01 -15.92
CA LEU A 251 0.86 -18.69 -15.53
C LEU A 251 1.54 -19.85 -14.80
N ILE A 252 0.85 -20.52 -13.87
CA ILE A 252 1.37 -21.72 -13.19
C ILE A 252 1.69 -22.80 -14.19
N LYS A 253 0.73 -23.12 -15.10
CA LYS A 253 0.91 -24.12 -16.16
C LYS A 253 2.14 -23.81 -17.03
N LYS A 254 2.26 -22.57 -17.50
CA LYS A 254 3.40 -22.14 -18.33
C LYS A 254 4.73 -22.31 -17.62
N ILE A 255 4.84 -21.89 -16.35
CA ILE A 255 6.08 -22.03 -15.58
C ILE A 255 6.42 -23.50 -15.35
N PHE A 256 5.42 -24.32 -15.04
CA PHE A 256 5.61 -25.76 -14.89
C PHE A 256 6.12 -26.40 -16.19
N GLU A 257 5.51 -26.09 -17.34
CA GLU A 257 5.95 -26.60 -18.64
C GLU A 257 7.40 -26.19 -18.97
N ILE A 258 7.78 -24.94 -18.69
CA ILE A 258 9.17 -24.47 -18.87
C ILE A 258 10.12 -25.22 -17.94
N SER A 259 9.75 -25.46 -16.70
CA SER A 259 10.58 -26.18 -15.73
C SER A 259 10.91 -27.62 -16.13
N GLN A 260 10.10 -28.21 -17.02
CA GLN A 260 10.29 -29.58 -17.53
C GLN A 260 11.24 -29.67 -18.73
N ARG A 261 11.61 -28.53 -19.32
CA ARG A 261 12.51 -28.53 -20.51
C ARG A 261 13.95 -28.89 -20.10
N PRO A 262 14.70 -29.57 -20.94
CA PRO A 262 16.07 -30.06 -20.62
C PRO A 262 17.00 -28.96 -20.09
N GLU A 263 16.95 -27.75 -20.69
CA GLU A 263 17.78 -26.62 -20.34
C GLU A 263 17.43 -26.01 -18.95
N PHE A 264 16.22 -26.22 -18.46
CA PHE A 264 15.73 -25.67 -17.21
C PHE A 264 15.51 -26.70 -16.09
N LEU A 265 15.56 -27.97 -16.43
CA LEU A 265 15.31 -29.05 -15.46
C LEU A 265 16.30 -29.01 -14.30
N GLY A 266 15.78 -28.93 -13.08
CA GLY A 266 16.55 -28.81 -11.84
C GLY A 266 17.11 -27.42 -11.54
N LYS A 267 16.82 -26.42 -12.39
CA LYS A 267 17.28 -25.04 -12.27
C LYS A 267 16.12 -24.05 -12.11
N ILE A 268 15.00 -24.36 -12.76
CA ILE A 268 13.71 -23.71 -12.52
C ILE A 268 12.79 -24.78 -11.95
N ILE A 269 12.36 -24.61 -10.72
CA ILE A 269 11.60 -25.62 -9.98
C ILE A 269 10.28 -24.99 -9.52
N PHE A 270 9.16 -25.60 -9.91
CA PHE A 270 7.86 -25.26 -9.38
C PHE A 270 7.53 -26.18 -8.20
N LEU A 271 7.26 -25.62 -7.03
CA LEU A 271 6.91 -26.32 -5.81
C LEU A 271 5.38 -26.33 -5.64
N GLU A 272 4.82 -27.52 -5.58
CA GLU A 272 3.39 -27.74 -5.39
C GLU A 272 2.98 -27.52 -3.91
N ASP A 273 1.68 -27.49 -3.67
CA ASP A 273 1.08 -27.45 -2.33
C ASP A 273 1.61 -26.35 -1.42
N TYR A 274 1.79 -25.13 -1.99
CA TYR A 274 2.23 -23.97 -1.22
C TYR A 274 1.35 -23.74 0.00
N ASP A 275 1.90 -24.03 1.16
CA ASP A 275 1.28 -23.90 2.48
C ASP A 275 2.13 -23.06 3.43
N PHE A 276 1.70 -22.97 4.68
CA PHE A 276 2.39 -22.20 5.70
C PHE A 276 3.79 -22.78 6.05
N LEU A 277 3.92 -24.09 6.03
CA LEU A 277 5.20 -24.75 6.36
C LEU A 277 6.23 -24.52 5.25
N LEU A 278 5.84 -24.74 4.00
CA LEU A 278 6.68 -24.45 2.84
C LEU A 278 7.04 -22.96 2.77
N ALA A 279 6.08 -22.06 3.04
CA ALA A 279 6.33 -20.62 3.09
C ALA A 279 7.42 -20.25 4.10
N ARG A 280 7.38 -20.81 5.33
CA ARG A 280 8.41 -20.59 6.35
C ARG A 280 9.79 -21.09 5.92
N ARG A 281 9.85 -22.25 5.24
CA ARG A 281 11.10 -22.80 4.69
C ARG A 281 11.67 -21.90 3.60
N LEU A 282 10.82 -21.41 2.70
CA LEU A 282 11.23 -20.55 1.59
C LEU A 282 11.74 -19.18 2.06
N VAL A 283 10.99 -18.47 2.92
CA VAL A 283 11.41 -17.15 3.40
C VAL A 283 12.67 -17.18 4.28
N SER A 284 13.07 -18.36 4.74
CA SER A 284 14.31 -18.52 5.51
C SER A 284 15.43 -19.22 4.75
N GLY A 285 15.13 -19.97 3.69
CA GLY A 285 16.07 -20.85 3.02
C GLY A 285 16.62 -20.35 1.68
N VAL A 286 15.91 -19.51 0.93
CA VAL A 286 16.42 -18.91 -0.32
C VAL A 286 17.44 -17.80 -0.01
N ASP A 287 18.25 -17.41 -0.98
CA ASP A 287 19.21 -16.31 -0.83
C ASP A 287 18.57 -14.97 -1.20
N ILE A 288 17.73 -14.98 -2.24
CA ILE A 288 17.00 -13.81 -2.73
C ILE A 288 15.50 -14.08 -2.72
N TRP A 289 14.75 -13.09 -2.25
CA TRP A 289 13.30 -13.03 -2.37
C TRP A 289 12.92 -12.04 -3.48
N MET A 290 12.36 -12.56 -4.58
CA MET A 290 12.03 -11.76 -5.75
C MET A 290 10.55 -11.40 -5.79
N ASN A 291 10.26 -10.11 -6.01
CA ASN A 291 8.91 -9.57 -6.20
C ASN A 291 8.87 -8.62 -7.39
N THR A 292 7.94 -8.87 -8.31
CA THR A 292 7.85 -8.11 -9.56
C THR A 292 6.45 -7.57 -9.85
N PRO A 293 5.74 -6.96 -8.86
CA PRO A 293 4.39 -6.48 -9.10
C PRO A 293 4.35 -5.35 -10.12
N THR A 294 3.20 -5.20 -10.79
CA THR A 294 2.89 -3.98 -11.55
C THR A 294 2.62 -2.86 -10.56
N ARG A 295 3.43 -1.82 -10.53
CA ARG A 295 3.23 -0.66 -9.68
C ARG A 295 2.04 0.18 -10.18
N PRO A 296 1.17 0.71 -9.28
CA PRO A 296 1.21 0.63 -7.82
C PRO A 296 0.22 -0.40 -7.24
N LEU A 297 0.13 -1.59 -7.81
CA LEU A 297 -0.90 -2.58 -7.47
C LEU A 297 -0.56 -3.46 -6.26
N GLU A 298 0.68 -3.45 -5.76
CA GLU A 298 1.02 -4.10 -4.49
C GLU A 298 0.74 -3.16 -3.32
N ALA A 299 -0.33 -3.42 -2.58
CA ALA A 299 -0.72 -2.55 -1.46
C ALA A 299 0.35 -2.43 -0.39
N SER A 300 0.95 -3.53 0.01
CA SER A 300 2.10 -3.57 0.92
C SER A 300 3.08 -4.65 0.49
N GLY A 301 2.65 -5.91 0.43
CA GLY A 301 3.52 -7.06 0.51
C GLY A 301 4.02 -7.26 1.94
N THR A 302 4.22 -8.51 2.33
CA THR A 302 4.77 -8.87 3.64
C THR A 302 5.76 -10.02 3.55
N SER A 303 5.82 -10.70 2.41
CA SER A 303 6.70 -11.85 2.22
C SER A 303 8.18 -11.46 2.23
N GLY A 304 8.52 -10.31 1.63
CA GLY A 304 9.86 -9.75 1.69
C GLY A 304 10.27 -9.33 3.10
N GLU A 305 9.36 -8.77 3.89
CA GLU A 305 9.59 -8.43 5.30
C GLU A 305 9.94 -9.68 6.14
N LYS A 306 9.26 -10.82 5.85
CA LYS A 306 9.58 -12.12 6.48
C LYS A 306 10.96 -12.63 6.08
N ALA A 307 11.33 -12.43 4.83
CA ALA A 307 12.62 -12.82 4.28
C ALA A 307 13.78 -12.04 4.93
N GLU A 308 13.64 -10.72 5.09
CA GLU A 308 14.63 -9.84 5.71
C GLU A 308 15.05 -10.32 7.11
N MET A 309 14.10 -10.75 7.93
CA MET A 309 14.37 -11.23 9.30
C MET A 309 15.19 -12.53 9.35
N ASN A 310 15.31 -13.20 8.20
CA ASN A 310 16.05 -14.45 8.04
C ASN A 310 17.32 -14.27 7.18
N GLY A 311 17.77 -13.05 6.97
CA GLY A 311 18.95 -12.76 6.16
C GLY A 311 18.78 -13.15 4.68
N VAL A 312 17.55 -13.22 4.20
CA VAL A 312 17.22 -13.37 2.77
C VAL A 312 17.06 -11.98 2.18
N VAL A 313 17.76 -11.69 1.11
CA VAL A 313 17.85 -10.35 0.53
C VAL A 313 16.74 -10.11 -0.49
N ASN A 314 16.12 -8.93 -0.48
CA ASN A 314 15.07 -8.60 -1.44
C ASN A 314 15.60 -8.09 -2.77
N LEU A 315 14.97 -8.57 -3.86
CA LEU A 315 15.02 -8.01 -5.20
C LEU A 315 13.58 -7.71 -5.62
N SER A 316 13.20 -6.44 -5.68
CA SER A 316 11.81 -6.08 -5.92
C SER A 316 11.63 -4.78 -6.70
N VAL A 317 10.48 -4.66 -7.35
CA VAL A 317 9.96 -3.36 -7.80
C VAL A 317 9.72 -2.47 -6.58
N LYS A 318 9.99 -1.17 -6.70
CA LYS A 318 9.67 -0.16 -5.67
C LYS A 318 8.16 0.06 -5.58
N ASP A 319 7.46 -0.90 -5.02
CA ASP A 319 6.03 -0.89 -4.78
C ASP A 319 5.73 -1.36 -3.35
N GLY A 320 4.57 -1.01 -2.81
CA GLY A 320 4.19 -1.36 -1.46
C GLY A 320 5.25 -0.96 -0.42
N TRP A 321 5.58 -1.88 0.49
CA TRP A 321 6.57 -1.63 1.55
C TRP A 321 7.98 -1.38 1.02
N TRP A 322 8.37 -1.96 -0.16
CA TRP A 322 9.73 -1.83 -0.69
C TRP A 322 10.05 -0.41 -1.18
N LEU A 323 9.05 0.39 -1.53
CA LEU A 323 9.27 1.82 -1.80
C LEU A 323 9.85 2.55 -0.59
N GLU A 324 9.43 2.18 0.61
CA GLU A 324 9.89 2.76 1.87
C GLU A 324 11.12 2.03 2.42
N GLY A 325 11.18 0.71 2.22
CA GLY A 325 12.17 -0.19 2.82
C GLY A 325 13.50 -0.23 2.10
N TYR A 326 13.53 0.03 0.79
CA TYR A 326 14.77 -0.06 0.02
C TYR A 326 15.87 0.84 0.56
N ARG A 327 17.05 0.22 0.75
CA ARG A 327 18.31 0.92 1.07
C ARG A 327 19.40 0.39 0.15
N GLU A 328 20.23 1.31 -0.37
CA GLU A 328 21.39 0.94 -1.18
C GLU A 328 22.35 0.05 -0.38
N GLY A 329 22.84 -1.02 -0.99
CA GLY A 329 23.70 -2.00 -0.32
C GLY A 329 23.02 -2.92 0.70
N ALA A 330 21.67 -2.90 0.77
CA ALA A 330 20.88 -3.78 1.64
C ALA A 330 19.86 -4.64 0.86
N GLY A 331 19.89 -4.59 -0.46
CA GLY A 331 19.03 -5.30 -1.38
C GLY A 331 19.01 -4.63 -2.73
N TRP A 332 18.19 -5.13 -3.65
CA TRP A 332 18.08 -4.62 -5.00
C TRP A 332 16.67 -4.15 -5.33
N ALA A 333 16.60 -3.07 -6.10
CA ALA A 333 15.35 -2.52 -6.59
C ALA A 333 15.42 -2.33 -8.09
N LEU A 334 14.31 -2.61 -8.77
CA LEU A 334 14.14 -2.20 -10.15
C LEU A 334 13.99 -0.68 -10.16
N THR A 335 14.92 0.00 -10.84
CA THR A 335 14.97 1.46 -10.82
C THR A 335 13.84 2.03 -11.67
N GLU A 336 13.05 2.88 -11.06
CA GLU A 336 12.08 3.69 -11.75
C GLU A 336 12.67 5.02 -12.16
N LYS A 337 13.03 5.15 -13.37
CA LYS A 337 13.18 6.50 -13.94
C LYS A 337 11.95 6.92 -14.74
N ARG A 338 11.15 5.97 -15.22
CA ARG A 338 9.91 6.21 -15.98
C ARG A 338 8.96 5.03 -15.81
N THR A 339 7.67 5.34 -15.64
CA THR A 339 6.58 4.39 -15.80
C THR A 339 6.04 4.58 -17.22
N TYR A 340 6.08 3.53 -18.04
CA TYR A 340 5.48 3.58 -19.36
C TYR A 340 3.98 3.34 -19.25
N GLN A 341 3.20 4.08 -20.03
CA GLN A 341 1.75 3.83 -20.13
C GLN A 341 1.46 2.48 -20.81
N ASN A 342 2.39 2.01 -21.66
CA ASN A 342 2.31 0.70 -22.28
C ASN A 342 2.94 -0.35 -21.36
N GLN A 343 2.11 -1.24 -20.80
CA GLN A 343 2.54 -2.30 -19.88
C GLN A 343 3.56 -3.26 -20.53
N GLY A 344 3.46 -3.53 -21.83
CA GLY A 344 4.40 -4.40 -22.54
C GLY A 344 5.82 -3.83 -22.57
N TYR A 345 5.97 -2.53 -22.79
CA TYR A 345 7.28 -1.87 -22.68
C TYR A 345 7.82 -1.85 -21.27
N GLN A 346 6.95 -1.62 -20.29
CA GLN A 346 7.34 -1.68 -18.87
C GLN A 346 7.84 -3.07 -18.50
N ASP A 347 7.15 -4.12 -18.94
CA ASP A 347 7.54 -5.50 -18.69
C ASP A 347 8.90 -5.85 -19.34
N GLN A 348 9.14 -5.41 -20.57
CA GLN A 348 10.43 -5.60 -21.24
C GLN A 348 11.57 -4.89 -20.50
N LEU A 349 11.36 -3.65 -20.06
CA LEU A 349 12.34 -2.88 -19.30
C LEU A 349 12.65 -3.54 -17.95
N ASP A 350 11.62 -3.93 -17.22
CA ASP A 350 11.77 -4.56 -15.91
C ASP A 350 12.47 -5.92 -16.03
N ALA A 351 12.12 -6.73 -17.03
CA ALA A 351 12.80 -7.98 -17.30
C ALA A 351 14.29 -7.78 -17.66
N ALA A 352 14.59 -6.85 -18.55
CA ALA A 352 15.98 -6.51 -18.90
C ALA A 352 16.78 -6.02 -17.69
N THR A 353 16.14 -5.25 -16.79
CA THR A 353 16.75 -4.78 -15.54
C THR A 353 17.03 -5.95 -14.59
N ILE A 354 16.11 -6.90 -14.44
CA ILE A 354 16.33 -8.10 -13.62
C ILE A 354 17.55 -8.88 -14.13
N TYR A 355 17.62 -9.16 -15.43
CA TYR A 355 18.76 -9.86 -15.99
C TYR A 355 20.08 -9.11 -15.79
N SER A 356 20.08 -7.79 -16.01
CA SER A 356 21.26 -6.96 -15.81
C SER A 356 21.75 -6.97 -14.36
N LEU A 357 20.84 -6.89 -13.40
CA LEU A 357 21.17 -6.99 -11.97
C LEU A 357 21.74 -8.37 -11.62
N LEU A 358 21.15 -9.43 -12.15
CA LEU A 358 21.64 -10.80 -11.94
C LEU A 358 23.07 -10.97 -12.48
N GLU A 359 23.30 -10.60 -13.74
CA GLU A 359 24.55 -10.82 -14.43
C GLU A 359 25.71 -9.94 -13.94
N ASN A 360 25.42 -8.66 -13.63
CA ASN A 360 26.47 -7.68 -13.37
C ASN A 360 26.70 -7.40 -11.89
N GLU A 361 25.75 -7.68 -11.02
CA GLU A 361 25.83 -7.35 -9.59
C GLU A 361 25.67 -8.56 -8.69
N ILE A 362 24.51 -9.23 -8.78
CA ILE A 362 24.08 -10.24 -7.80
C ILE A 362 24.94 -11.49 -7.86
N ILE A 363 25.04 -12.11 -9.04
CA ILE A 363 25.81 -13.35 -9.24
C ILE A 363 27.29 -13.13 -8.95
N PRO A 364 27.95 -12.09 -9.51
CA PRO A 364 29.35 -11.82 -9.19
C PRO A 364 29.59 -11.60 -7.70
N LEU A 365 28.71 -10.87 -7.02
CA LEU A 365 28.84 -10.62 -5.58
C LEU A 365 28.71 -11.89 -4.75
N TYR A 366 27.72 -12.75 -5.06
CA TYR A 366 27.50 -13.99 -4.35
C TYR A 366 28.67 -14.97 -4.49
N TYR A 367 29.26 -15.09 -5.67
CA TYR A 367 30.32 -16.03 -5.98
C TYR A 367 31.74 -15.48 -5.73
N LYS A 368 31.89 -14.20 -5.39
CA LYS A 368 33.17 -13.64 -4.95
C LYS A 368 33.48 -14.11 -3.53
N LYS A 369 34.09 -15.29 -3.41
CA LYS A 369 34.41 -15.93 -2.13
C LYS A 369 35.88 -15.73 -1.74
N ASN A 370 36.13 -15.59 -0.43
CA ASN A 370 37.47 -15.59 0.12
C ASN A 370 38.02 -17.04 0.22
N LYS A 371 39.26 -17.18 0.73
CA LYS A 371 39.93 -18.49 0.90
C LYS A 371 39.18 -19.50 1.78
N LYS A 372 38.23 -19.02 2.61
CA LYS A 372 37.38 -19.87 3.48
C LYS A 372 36.04 -20.24 2.81
N GLY A 373 35.85 -19.86 1.56
CA GLY A 373 34.59 -20.11 0.82
C GLY A 373 33.43 -19.21 1.22
N LEU A 374 33.70 -18.09 1.90
CA LEU A 374 32.74 -17.12 2.39
C LEU A 374 32.65 -15.93 1.42
N SER A 375 31.46 -15.50 1.07
CA SER A 375 31.24 -14.23 0.37
C SER A 375 31.04 -13.09 1.39
N GLU A 376 32.11 -12.35 1.67
CA GLU A 376 32.09 -11.21 2.59
C GLU A 376 31.17 -10.09 2.09
N GLY A 377 31.17 -9.85 0.77
CA GLY A 377 30.28 -8.85 0.16
C GLY A 377 28.81 -9.22 0.34
N TRP A 378 28.46 -10.49 0.19
CA TRP A 378 27.10 -10.97 0.39
C TRP A 378 26.67 -10.85 1.87
N VAL A 379 27.54 -11.27 2.79
CA VAL A 379 27.29 -11.13 4.24
C VAL A 379 27.10 -9.67 4.63
N LYS A 380 27.85 -8.74 4.04
CA LYS A 380 27.66 -7.31 4.27
C LYS A 380 26.25 -6.85 3.85
N VAL A 381 25.75 -7.30 2.70
CA VAL A 381 24.37 -6.98 2.27
C VAL A 381 23.35 -7.55 3.25
N ILE A 382 23.54 -8.79 3.73
CA ILE A 382 22.67 -9.39 4.75
C ILE A 382 22.67 -8.56 6.05
N LYS A 383 23.82 -8.16 6.55
CA LYS A 383 23.92 -7.35 7.76
C LYS A 383 23.22 -5.99 7.58
N ASN A 384 23.42 -5.34 6.43
CA ASN A 384 22.75 -4.09 6.12
C ASN A 384 21.23 -4.26 6.06
N SER A 385 20.75 -5.32 5.40
CA SER A 385 19.32 -5.65 5.31
C SER A 385 18.70 -5.83 6.69
N ILE A 386 19.32 -6.64 7.54
CA ILE A 386 18.86 -6.88 8.91
C ILE A 386 18.90 -5.61 9.76
N ALA A 387 19.99 -4.84 9.73
CA ALA A 387 20.15 -3.67 10.60
C ALA A 387 19.26 -2.48 10.16
N GLN A 388 19.18 -2.23 8.85
CA GLN A 388 18.60 -0.98 8.34
C GLN A 388 17.15 -1.13 7.89
N ILE A 389 16.67 -2.35 7.63
CA ILE A 389 15.35 -2.59 7.05
C ILE A 389 14.45 -3.34 8.05
N ALA A 390 14.87 -4.50 8.55
CA ALA A 390 14.01 -5.37 9.35
C ALA A 390 13.34 -4.71 10.56
N PRO A 391 13.97 -3.78 11.32
CA PRO A 391 13.33 -3.11 12.47
C PRO A 391 12.04 -2.38 12.12
N HIS A 392 11.97 -1.83 10.92
CA HIS A 392 10.85 -1.03 10.44
C HIS A 392 9.61 -1.86 10.08
N TYR A 393 9.76 -3.18 9.92
CA TYR A 393 8.70 -4.07 9.42
C TYR A 393 8.34 -5.18 10.41
N THR A 394 8.52 -4.92 11.70
CA THR A 394 8.07 -5.82 12.77
C THR A 394 6.60 -5.55 13.13
N MET A 395 5.88 -6.57 13.56
CA MET A 395 4.52 -6.41 14.08
C MET A 395 4.46 -5.47 15.29
N LYS A 396 5.51 -5.45 16.13
CA LYS A 396 5.59 -4.53 17.28
C LYS A 396 5.52 -3.07 16.80
N ARG A 397 6.37 -2.69 15.83
CA ARG A 397 6.32 -1.33 15.25
C ARG A 397 4.95 -1.04 14.61
N GLN A 398 4.38 -1.98 13.87
CA GLN A 398 3.06 -1.81 13.25
C GLN A 398 1.97 -1.55 14.30
N LEU A 399 1.96 -2.31 15.41
CA LEU A 399 0.99 -2.12 16.49
C LEU A 399 1.18 -0.77 17.20
N ASP A 400 2.41 -0.35 17.43
CA ASP A 400 2.72 0.95 18.03
C ASP A 400 2.20 2.10 17.14
N ASP A 401 2.40 1.97 15.81
CA ASP A 401 1.88 2.94 14.84
C ASP A 401 0.34 2.98 14.84
N TYR A 402 -0.34 1.83 14.85
CA TYR A 402 -1.81 1.81 14.93
C TYR A 402 -2.31 2.41 16.24
N TYR A 403 -1.65 2.08 17.35
CA TYR A 403 -2.03 2.61 18.66
C TYR A 403 -1.92 4.13 18.70
N SER A 404 -0.75 4.66 18.34
CA SER A 404 -0.47 6.10 18.44
C SER A 404 -1.21 6.95 17.39
N LYS A 405 -1.35 6.43 16.15
CA LYS A 405 -1.98 7.19 15.07
C LYS A 405 -3.50 7.14 15.12
N PHE A 406 -4.09 6.03 15.59
CA PHE A 406 -5.52 5.77 15.48
C PHE A 406 -6.19 5.33 16.78
N TYR A 407 -5.77 4.23 17.40
CA TYR A 407 -6.56 3.61 18.47
C TYR A 407 -6.75 4.51 19.70
N GLU A 408 -5.69 5.17 20.13
CA GLU A 408 -5.78 6.09 21.28
C GLU A 408 -6.72 7.27 20.98
N LYS A 409 -6.56 7.90 19.81
CA LYS A 409 -7.41 9.03 19.39
C LYS A 409 -8.88 8.63 19.28
N LEU A 410 -9.15 7.49 18.65
CA LEU A 410 -10.52 6.98 18.49
C LEU A 410 -11.15 6.61 19.83
N ALA A 411 -10.38 6.02 20.75
CA ALA A 411 -10.87 5.71 22.10
C ALA A 411 -11.20 6.98 22.88
N LEU A 412 -10.37 8.02 22.79
CA LEU A 412 -10.63 9.32 23.40
C LEU A 412 -11.88 9.96 22.78
N ARG A 413 -11.98 9.97 21.45
CA ARG A 413 -13.12 10.52 20.72
C ARG A 413 -14.42 9.82 21.12
N PHE A 414 -14.43 8.49 21.17
CA PHE A 414 -15.61 7.72 21.60
C PHE A 414 -16.05 8.12 23.02
N ARG A 415 -15.09 8.26 23.95
CA ARG A 415 -15.39 8.68 25.33
C ARG A 415 -16.02 10.08 25.37
N GLU A 416 -15.52 11.04 24.59
CA GLU A 416 -16.08 12.39 24.51
C GLU A 416 -17.51 12.38 23.97
N VAL A 417 -17.72 11.71 22.83
CA VAL A 417 -19.03 11.64 22.18
C VAL A 417 -20.06 10.90 23.03
N SER A 418 -19.62 9.96 23.90
CA SER A 418 -20.50 9.19 24.79
C SER A 418 -20.90 9.93 26.06
N LYS A 419 -20.26 11.04 26.41
CA LYS A 419 -20.58 11.80 27.65
C LYS A 419 -21.99 12.41 27.62
N ASP A 420 -22.50 12.69 28.78
CA ASP A 420 -23.73 13.46 29.03
C ASP A 420 -24.94 12.92 28.21
N GLY A 421 -25.13 11.59 28.20
CA GLY A 421 -26.21 10.94 27.47
C GLY A 421 -26.12 11.14 25.96
N TYR A 422 -24.88 11.11 25.43
CA TYR A 422 -24.56 11.28 23.98
C TYR A 422 -24.91 12.67 23.44
N ARG A 423 -24.79 13.72 24.29
CA ARG A 423 -25.15 15.08 23.90
C ARG A 423 -24.40 15.51 22.62
N MET A 424 -23.07 15.36 22.59
CA MET A 424 -22.26 15.74 21.43
C MET A 424 -22.70 15.02 20.14
N ALA A 425 -23.04 13.73 20.21
CA ALA A 425 -23.51 13.00 19.04
C ALA A 425 -24.85 13.55 18.53
N LYS A 426 -25.75 13.91 19.45
CA LYS A 426 -27.05 14.52 19.13
C LYS A 426 -26.88 15.91 18.54
N ASP A 427 -26.01 16.72 19.12
CA ASP A 427 -25.73 18.09 18.64
C ASP A 427 -25.14 18.06 17.21
N ILE A 428 -24.21 17.14 16.93
CA ILE A 428 -23.66 16.95 15.57
C ILE A 428 -24.75 16.50 14.60
N ALA A 429 -25.58 15.53 14.99
CA ALA A 429 -26.65 15.02 14.12
C ALA A 429 -27.65 16.12 13.80
N GLN A 430 -28.13 16.85 14.81
CA GLN A 430 -29.06 17.98 14.63
C GLN A 430 -28.48 19.09 13.74
N TRP A 431 -27.18 19.41 13.95
CA TRP A 431 -26.49 20.38 13.11
C TRP A 431 -26.42 19.93 11.66
N LYS A 432 -26.11 18.64 11.38
CA LYS A 432 -26.08 18.07 10.03
C LYS A 432 -27.44 18.16 9.37
N GLU A 433 -28.52 17.81 10.06
CA GLU A 433 -29.89 17.94 9.56
C GLU A 433 -30.20 19.40 9.16
N THR A 434 -29.90 20.33 10.04
CA THR A 434 -30.13 21.78 9.78
C THR A 434 -29.36 22.28 8.55
N VAL A 435 -28.11 21.83 8.38
CA VAL A 435 -27.31 22.21 7.21
C VAL A 435 -27.89 21.60 5.94
N VAL A 436 -28.26 20.30 5.94
CA VAL A 436 -28.88 19.64 4.78
C VAL A 436 -30.13 20.37 4.31
N GLU A 437 -31.02 20.72 5.24
CA GLU A 437 -32.28 21.44 4.93
C GLU A 437 -32.08 22.79 4.26
N ARG A 438 -30.97 23.48 4.57
CA ARG A 438 -30.73 24.86 4.12
C ARG A 438 -29.64 25.00 3.07
N TRP A 439 -28.82 23.98 2.84
CA TRP A 439 -27.63 24.04 2.00
C TRP A 439 -27.91 24.57 0.59
N ASP A 440 -28.98 24.09 -0.05
CA ASP A 440 -29.32 24.48 -1.42
C ASP A 440 -29.96 25.86 -1.52
N SER A 441 -30.43 26.41 -0.40
CA SER A 441 -30.99 27.78 -0.35
C SER A 441 -29.92 28.86 -0.18
N ILE A 442 -28.68 28.52 0.21
CA ILE A 442 -27.57 29.48 0.32
C ILE A 442 -27.29 30.13 -1.04
N ARG A 443 -27.09 31.45 -1.05
CA ARG A 443 -26.86 32.23 -2.25
C ARG A 443 -25.55 33.00 -2.18
N GLN A 444 -24.79 32.96 -3.26
CA GLN A 444 -23.71 33.92 -3.50
C GLN A 444 -24.34 35.23 -3.96
N VAL A 445 -24.23 36.29 -3.16
CA VAL A 445 -24.79 37.60 -3.43
C VAL A 445 -23.86 38.40 -4.36
N SER A 446 -22.55 38.40 -4.04
CA SER A 446 -21.52 39.01 -4.87
C SER A 446 -20.18 38.32 -4.73
N ALA A 447 -19.33 38.53 -5.75
CA ALA A 447 -17.92 38.18 -5.73
C ALA A 447 -17.12 39.32 -6.38
N GLU A 448 -16.07 39.76 -5.72
CA GLU A 448 -15.21 40.83 -6.19
C GLU A 448 -13.74 40.42 -6.00
N TRP A 449 -12.99 40.52 -7.08
CA TRP A 449 -11.54 40.31 -7.06
C TRP A 449 -10.84 41.53 -7.66
N ASP A 450 -9.92 42.16 -6.97
CA ASP A 450 -9.14 43.29 -7.46
C ASP A 450 -7.92 42.86 -8.32
N VAL A 451 -8.04 41.68 -8.93
CA VAL A 451 -7.01 41.10 -9.82
C VAL A 451 -7.18 41.67 -11.22
N PRO A 452 -6.15 42.21 -11.89
CA PRO A 452 -6.23 42.69 -13.24
C PRO A 452 -6.57 41.58 -14.25
N ALA A 453 -7.24 41.93 -15.36
CA ALA A 453 -7.63 40.99 -16.41
C ALA A 453 -6.44 40.22 -17.06
N HIS A 454 -5.22 40.77 -16.96
CA HIS A 454 -3.99 40.13 -17.47
C HIS A 454 -3.34 39.18 -16.44
N GLY A 455 -3.98 38.99 -15.29
CA GLY A 455 -3.51 38.11 -14.23
C GLY A 455 -2.84 38.82 -13.05
N ALA A 456 -2.52 38.05 -12.03
CA ALA A 456 -1.89 38.56 -10.80
C ALA A 456 -0.36 38.62 -10.95
N GLU A 457 0.23 39.74 -10.52
CA GLU A 457 1.67 39.96 -10.58
C GLU A 457 2.36 39.41 -9.33
N THR A 458 3.52 38.77 -9.50
CA THR A 458 4.35 38.28 -8.37
C THR A 458 4.76 39.43 -7.46
N GLY A 459 4.59 39.24 -6.13
CA GLY A 459 4.94 40.23 -5.11
C GLY A 459 3.85 41.25 -4.83
N ARG A 460 2.78 41.31 -5.61
CA ARG A 460 1.59 42.14 -5.32
C ARG A 460 0.57 41.40 -4.49
N LYS A 461 -0.23 42.16 -3.75
CA LYS A 461 -1.35 41.64 -2.97
C LYS A 461 -2.66 42.11 -3.59
N TYR A 462 -3.58 41.17 -3.71
CA TYR A 462 -4.92 41.38 -4.23
C TYR A 462 -5.93 40.92 -3.21
N THR A 463 -7.10 41.56 -3.16
CA THR A 463 -8.19 41.20 -2.26
C THR A 463 -9.24 40.41 -3.01
N LEU A 464 -9.69 39.32 -2.42
CA LEU A 464 -10.81 38.53 -2.86
C LEU A 464 -11.92 38.67 -1.84
N ARG A 465 -13.10 39.12 -2.27
CA ARG A 465 -14.26 39.33 -1.41
C ARG A 465 -15.46 38.56 -1.94
N TYR A 466 -16.16 37.87 -1.05
CA TYR A 466 -17.40 37.16 -1.32
C TYR A 466 -18.45 37.54 -0.30
N VAL A 467 -19.69 37.83 -0.78
CA VAL A 467 -20.85 38.03 0.08
C VAL A 467 -21.79 36.84 -0.10
N ILE A 468 -22.09 36.15 0.99
CA ILE A 468 -22.93 34.96 1.02
C ILE A 468 -24.15 35.23 1.89
N ASP A 469 -25.33 35.00 1.34
CA ASP A 469 -26.58 34.92 2.11
C ASP A 469 -26.68 33.47 2.63
N GLU A 470 -26.37 33.28 3.91
CA GLU A 470 -26.20 31.95 4.55
C GLU A 470 -27.51 31.35 5.07
N GLN A 471 -28.63 32.04 4.87
CA GLN A 471 -29.99 31.57 5.18
C GLN A 471 -30.21 31.13 6.64
N GLY A 472 -29.55 31.80 7.57
CA GLY A 472 -29.67 31.57 9.02
C GLY A 472 -28.91 30.35 9.52
N LEU A 473 -27.83 29.97 8.82
CA LEU A 473 -26.90 28.91 9.27
C LEU A 473 -25.78 29.45 10.18
N ASP A 474 -25.71 30.77 10.35
CA ASP A 474 -24.71 31.45 11.20
C ASP A 474 -23.28 31.04 10.92
N ASP A 475 -22.52 30.59 11.93
CA ASP A 475 -21.12 30.17 11.77
C ASP A 475 -20.95 28.76 11.16
N ALA A 476 -22.02 28.13 10.68
CA ALA A 476 -21.97 26.78 10.11
C ALA A 476 -21.33 26.72 8.72
N ILE A 477 -20.93 27.88 8.14
CA ILE A 477 -20.33 27.95 6.80
C ILE A 477 -18.91 28.51 6.89
N GLY A 478 -18.00 27.90 6.15
CA GLY A 478 -16.66 28.40 5.90
C GLY A 478 -16.42 28.57 4.39
N LEU A 479 -15.64 29.59 4.04
CA LEU A 479 -15.09 29.75 2.69
C LEU A 479 -13.57 29.58 2.73
N GLU A 480 -13.03 29.03 1.65
CA GLU A 480 -11.58 28.93 1.47
C GLU A 480 -11.18 29.15 0.02
N LYS A 481 -10.08 29.86 -0.13
CA LYS A 481 -9.40 30.04 -1.39
C LYS A 481 -8.52 28.81 -1.67
N VAL A 482 -8.67 28.24 -2.84
CA VAL A 482 -7.90 27.08 -3.31
C VAL A 482 -7.09 27.49 -4.53
N ASN A 483 -5.78 27.43 -4.41
CA ASN A 483 -4.88 27.65 -5.54
C ASN A 483 -4.50 26.30 -6.15
N ILE A 484 -4.69 26.19 -7.44
CA ILE A 484 -4.55 24.97 -8.24
C ILE A 484 -3.48 25.21 -9.29
N HIS A 485 -2.62 24.24 -9.52
CA HIS A 485 -1.70 24.21 -10.65
C HIS A 485 -1.90 22.92 -11.44
N THR A 486 -1.61 22.98 -12.72
CA THR A 486 -1.60 21.80 -13.58
C THR A 486 -0.17 21.25 -13.61
N ASP A 487 0.01 19.98 -13.21
CA ASP A 487 1.29 19.33 -13.26
C ASP A 487 1.69 18.98 -14.71
N LYS A 488 2.94 18.52 -14.89
CA LYS A 488 3.49 18.12 -16.20
C LYS A 488 2.72 16.98 -16.90
N ASP A 489 1.91 16.25 -16.16
CA ASP A 489 1.09 15.14 -16.65
C ASP A 489 -0.34 15.62 -16.99
N GLY A 490 -0.60 16.92 -16.90
CA GLY A 490 -1.89 17.55 -17.19
C GLY A 490 -2.93 17.37 -16.06
N GLN A 491 -2.50 16.96 -14.86
CA GLN A 491 -3.39 16.79 -13.73
C GLN A 491 -3.42 18.02 -12.84
N GLU A 492 -4.61 18.42 -12.46
CA GLU A 492 -4.80 19.50 -11.49
C GLU A 492 -4.40 19.04 -10.10
N ARG A 493 -3.61 19.87 -9.42
CA ARG A 493 -3.11 19.66 -8.06
C ARG A 493 -3.34 20.88 -7.22
N VAL A 494 -3.65 20.66 -5.96
CA VAL A 494 -3.72 21.74 -4.98
C VAL A 494 -2.30 22.26 -4.71
N TYR A 495 -2.11 23.56 -4.90
CA TYR A 495 -0.89 24.28 -4.51
C TYR A 495 -0.99 24.80 -3.07
N SER A 496 -2.11 25.47 -2.73
CA SER A 496 -2.39 25.94 -1.37
C SER A 496 -3.89 26.08 -1.13
N ILE A 497 -4.27 25.95 0.13
CA ILE A 497 -5.63 26.18 0.62
C ILE A 497 -5.54 27.17 1.77
N GLU A 498 -6.31 28.23 1.70
CA GLU A 498 -6.31 29.28 2.71
C GLU A 498 -7.75 29.62 3.11
N PRO A 499 -8.11 29.54 4.41
CA PRO A 499 -9.43 29.94 4.85
C PRO A 499 -9.64 31.45 4.65
N MET A 500 -10.80 31.82 4.16
CA MET A 500 -11.22 33.22 4.07
C MET A 500 -11.69 33.72 5.42
N LYS A 501 -11.41 34.99 5.72
CA LYS A 501 -11.81 35.63 6.99
C LYS A 501 -13.20 36.23 6.85
N LEU A 502 -14.07 35.95 7.79
CA LEU A 502 -15.33 36.67 7.96
C LEU A 502 -15.03 38.08 8.48
N VAL A 503 -15.37 39.11 7.70
CA VAL A 503 -15.04 40.51 7.99
C VAL A 503 -16.27 41.35 8.31
N ALA A 504 -17.47 40.98 7.86
CA ALA A 504 -18.71 41.67 8.12
C ALA A 504 -19.92 40.74 8.18
N ARG A 505 -20.95 41.14 8.91
CA ARG A 505 -22.26 40.48 9.00
C ARG A 505 -23.36 41.52 8.89
N GLU A 506 -24.25 41.40 7.93
CA GLU A 506 -25.39 42.27 7.72
C GLU A 506 -26.65 41.42 7.52
N GLY A 507 -27.40 41.17 8.56
CA GLY A 507 -28.50 40.19 8.56
C GLY A 507 -27.98 38.80 8.27
N ASN A 508 -28.53 38.14 7.22
CA ASN A 508 -28.08 36.83 6.77
C ASN A 508 -26.90 36.92 5.76
N CYS A 509 -26.43 38.13 5.41
CA CYS A 509 -25.33 38.29 4.49
C CYS A 509 -23.99 38.37 5.21
N PHE A 510 -23.12 37.42 4.93
CA PHE A 510 -21.78 37.33 5.52
C PHE A 510 -20.73 37.65 4.46
N THR A 511 -19.82 38.57 4.78
CA THR A 511 -18.73 38.99 3.90
C THR A 511 -17.45 38.28 4.30
N PHE A 512 -16.88 37.55 3.36
CA PHE A 512 -15.62 36.86 3.54
C PHE A 512 -14.53 37.49 2.68
N GLU A 513 -13.32 37.60 3.22
CA GLU A 513 -12.15 38.12 2.51
C GLU A 513 -10.94 37.18 2.60
N ALA A 514 -10.18 37.15 1.50
CA ALA A 514 -8.85 36.55 1.45
C ALA A 514 -7.89 37.44 0.67
N THR A 515 -6.59 37.24 0.90
CA THR A 515 -5.54 37.89 0.12
C THR A 515 -4.95 36.90 -0.87
N LEU A 516 -4.85 37.28 -2.13
CA LEU A 516 -4.05 36.57 -3.12
C LEU A 516 -2.70 37.29 -3.25
N ALA A 517 -1.60 36.62 -2.94
CA ALA A 517 -0.25 37.16 -2.99
C ALA A 517 0.68 36.15 -3.68
N PRO A 518 0.77 36.16 -5.03
CA PRO A 518 1.64 35.24 -5.75
C PRO A 518 3.10 35.46 -5.37
N ASN A 519 3.81 34.40 -5.01
CA ASN A 519 5.21 34.42 -4.65
C ASN A 519 6.14 33.75 -5.68
N GLN A 520 5.55 33.11 -6.69
CA GLN A 520 6.24 32.44 -7.78
C GLN A 520 5.53 32.72 -9.10
N ALA A 521 6.32 32.84 -10.18
CA ALA A 521 5.78 32.89 -11.52
C ALA A 521 5.34 31.50 -11.98
N GLY A 522 4.22 31.40 -12.67
CA GLY A 522 3.67 30.15 -13.18
C GLY A 522 2.20 30.29 -13.52
N GLU A 523 1.64 29.25 -14.11
CA GLU A 523 0.23 29.17 -14.41
C GLU A 523 -0.50 28.55 -13.21
N TYR A 524 -1.25 29.37 -12.49
CA TYR A 524 -2.06 28.98 -11.34
C TYR A 524 -3.49 29.44 -11.56
N ARG A 525 -4.43 28.60 -11.17
CA ARG A 525 -5.85 28.96 -11.11
C ARG A 525 -6.26 29.06 -9.65
N SER A 526 -6.87 30.18 -9.28
CA SER A 526 -7.47 30.35 -7.96
C SER A 526 -8.98 30.16 -8.06
N ALA A 527 -9.55 29.47 -7.10
CA ALA A 527 -10.98 29.27 -6.96
C ALA A 527 -11.38 29.40 -5.48
N VAL A 528 -12.66 29.60 -5.23
CA VAL A 528 -13.19 29.66 -3.87
C VAL A 528 -14.26 28.58 -3.73
N ARG A 529 -14.22 27.85 -2.64
CA ARG A 529 -15.25 26.88 -2.28
C ARG A 529 -15.82 27.16 -0.91
N MET A 530 -17.10 26.87 -0.77
CA MET A 530 -17.87 26.93 0.45
C MET A 530 -18.02 25.51 1.02
N TYR A 531 -17.93 25.37 2.33
CA TYR A 531 -18.06 24.10 3.04
C TYR A 531 -18.75 24.30 4.39
N PRO A 532 -19.45 23.27 4.94
CA PRO A 532 -19.98 23.30 6.30
C PRO A 532 -18.86 23.29 7.32
N LYS A 533 -18.93 24.19 8.30
CA LYS A 533 -17.93 24.37 9.34
C LYS A 533 -18.50 24.01 10.71
N ASN A 534 -17.90 23.00 11.34
CA ASN A 534 -18.23 22.63 12.72
C ASN A 534 -16.97 22.14 13.44
N SER A 535 -16.62 22.77 14.53
CA SER A 535 -15.43 22.43 15.35
C SER A 535 -15.53 21.06 16.03
N LEU A 536 -16.73 20.49 16.11
CA LEU A 536 -16.95 19.16 16.67
C LEU A 536 -16.63 18.03 15.68
N LEU A 537 -16.44 18.32 14.39
CA LEU A 537 -16.05 17.33 13.39
C LEU A 537 -14.52 17.21 13.34
N PRO A 538 -13.94 15.99 13.50
CA PRO A 538 -12.51 15.76 13.36
C PRO A 538 -11.99 16.06 11.96
N HIS A 539 -12.74 15.71 10.92
CA HIS A 539 -12.39 15.96 9.52
C HIS A 539 -13.55 16.66 8.82
N ARG A 540 -13.25 17.55 7.86
CA ARG A 540 -14.29 18.18 7.02
C ARG A 540 -15.07 17.17 6.21
N GLN A 541 -14.38 16.12 5.75
CA GLN A 541 -14.96 15.02 4.98
C GLN A 541 -15.94 14.15 5.80
N ASP A 542 -16.04 14.33 7.12
CA ASP A 542 -17.07 13.66 7.94
C ASP A 542 -18.48 14.12 7.60
N PHE A 543 -18.58 15.28 6.93
CA PHE A 543 -19.82 15.82 6.38
C PHE A 543 -19.50 16.55 5.07
N CYS A 544 -19.48 15.79 3.97
CA CYS A 544 -18.93 16.21 2.69
C CYS A 544 -19.96 16.97 1.84
N TYR A 545 -20.22 18.21 2.22
CA TYR A 545 -20.96 19.17 1.39
C TYR A 545 -20.00 20.26 0.93
N VAL A 546 -19.79 20.37 -0.37
CA VAL A 546 -18.89 21.37 -0.97
C VAL A 546 -19.56 22.02 -2.15
N ARG A 547 -19.48 23.36 -2.22
CA ARG A 547 -19.92 24.13 -3.40
C ARG A 547 -18.80 25.04 -3.84
N TRP A 548 -18.38 24.86 -5.10
CA TRP A 548 -17.47 25.79 -5.76
C TRP A 548 -18.24 27.03 -6.15
N LEU A 549 -17.75 28.19 -5.76
CA LEU A 549 -18.40 29.48 -5.97
C LEU A 549 -18.06 30.02 -7.35
N GLU A 550 -19.00 30.82 -7.86
CA GLU A 550 -18.79 31.51 -9.15
C GLU A 550 -17.70 32.58 -8.99
N LEU A 551 -16.85 32.67 -10.01
CA LEU A 551 -15.85 33.73 -10.11
C LEU A 551 -16.51 35.05 -10.52
N PRO A 552 -15.91 36.20 -10.19
CA PRO A 552 -16.37 37.49 -10.70
C PRO A 552 -16.41 37.53 -12.22
N ASN A 553 -17.37 38.22 -12.80
CA ASN A 553 -17.46 38.39 -14.25
C ASN A 553 -16.19 39.06 -14.79
N GLY A 554 -15.54 38.42 -15.77
CA GLY A 554 -14.38 38.97 -16.48
C GLY A 554 -13.01 38.43 -16.01
N ILE A 555 -12.97 37.42 -15.14
CA ILE A 555 -11.75 36.73 -14.73
C ILE A 555 -11.76 35.29 -15.26
#